data_4de4d092addec80391b042364258025e
#
_entry.id   4de4d092addec80391b042364258025e
#
_cell.length_a   1.000
_cell.length_b   1.000
_cell.length_c   1.000
_cell.angle_alpha   90.00
_cell.angle_beta   90.00
_cell.angle_gamma   90.00
#
_symmetry.space_group_name_H-M   'P 1'
#
loop_
_entity.id
_entity.type
_entity.pdbx_description
1 polymer ?
#
loop_
_entity_poly.entity_id
_entity_poly.type
_entity_poly.pdbx_seq_one_letter_code
_entity_poly.pdbx_strand_id
1 'polypeptide(L)'
;MAKIHGFNKLTLLDYPGRLAATIFLGSCNFRCPFCHNAGLVLAPESEPLIETEEVLKVLRKRKGILDGVCVTGGEPTLDLGLTGLLAQIKELGYPVKLDTNGTRPALVRELVDAGLVDYVAMDIKNSQEKYAETAGIRHPDLESITRMVEYLKSGVVDYEFRTTVVKELHKREDIEAIGQWLSGSRRYFLQNYKESEQVIRPVFTSYSREQLENFQQILRKTIPQVEIRGI
;
A
#
# COMPACT_ATOMS: atom_id res chain seq x y z
N MET A 1 -0.05 1.47 22.11
CA MET A 1 -1.04 2.16 21.26
C MET A 1 -0.39 2.44 19.90
N ALA A 2 -1.18 2.46 18.83
CA ALA A 2 -0.68 2.75 17.48
C ALA A 2 -0.20 4.20 17.38
N LYS A 3 0.89 4.42 16.62
CA LYS A 3 1.46 5.76 16.39
C LYS A 3 0.85 6.34 15.12
N ILE A 4 -0.25 7.07 15.27
CA ILE A 4 -0.95 7.72 14.16
C ILE A 4 -0.33 9.09 13.92
N HIS A 5 0.16 9.33 12.71
CA HIS A 5 0.78 10.59 12.31
C HIS A 5 -0.05 11.38 11.28
N GLY A 6 -1.08 10.76 10.72
CA GLY A 6 -1.97 11.42 9.77
C GLY A 6 -3.35 10.79 9.76
N PHE A 7 -4.36 11.61 9.50
CA PHE A 7 -5.74 11.16 9.40
C PHE A 7 -6.51 11.96 8.34
N ASN A 8 -6.78 11.30 7.22
CA ASN A 8 -7.68 11.83 6.21
C ASN A 8 -9.10 11.36 6.52
N LYS A 9 -9.97 12.31 6.85
CA LYS A 9 -11.33 12.03 7.31
C LYS A 9 -12.26 11.53 6.21
N LEU A 10 -11.88 11.70 4.92
CA LEU A 10 -12.71 11.34 3.78
C LEU A 10 -11.85 11.13 2.54
N THR A 11 -11.97 9.99 1.91
CA THR A 11 -11.33 9.66 0.63
C THR A 11 -12.24 8.78 -0.23
N LEU A 12 -12.13 8.95 -1.55
CA LEU A 12 -12.77 8.09 -2.56
C LEU A 12 -11.72 7.20 -3.27
N LEU A 13 -10.44 7.35 -2.93
CA LEU A 13 -9.33 6.76 -3.68
C LEU A 13 -8.66 5.59 -2.94
N ASP A 14 -8.64 5.65 -1.60
CA ASP A 14 -7.81 4.74 -0.82
C ASP A 14 -8.45 3.38 -0.55
N TYR A 15 -9.77 3.26 -0.66
CA TYR A 15 -10.48 1.99 -0.54
C TYR A 15 -11.37 1.77 -1.77
N PRO A 16 -11.07 0.79 -2.64
CA PRO A 16 -11.81 0.59 -3.88
C PRO A 16 -13.32 0.44 -3.65
N GLY A 17 -14.11 1.28 -4.33
CA GLY A 17 -15.57 1.24 -4.28
C GLY A 17 -16.20 1.68 -2.96
N ARG A 18 -15.44 2.30 -2.06
CA ARG A 18 -15.92 2.74 -0.74
C ARG A 18 -15.58 4.19 -0.46
N LEU A 19 -16.48 4.88 0.21
CA LEU A 19 -16.19 6.15 0.85
C LEU A 19 -15.49 5.85 2.19
N ALA A 20 -14.21 6.17 2.28
CA ALA A 20 -13.39 5.73 3.41
C ALA A 20 -12.72 6.89 4.15
N ALA A 21 -12.25 6.61 5.36
CA ALA A 21 -11.22 7.41 6.02
C ALA A 21 -9.87 6.71 5.89
N THR A 22 -8.76 7.47 5.93
CA THR A 22 -7.41 6.91 5.87
C THR A 22 -6.60 7.32 7.09
N ILE A 23 -5.98 6.32 7.73
CA ILE A 23 -5.10 6.48 8.89
C ILE A 23 -3.67 6.20 8.43
N PHE A 24 -2.75 7.09 8.77
CA PHE A 24 -1.33 7.00 8.41
C PHE A 24 -0.49 6.69 9.65
N LEU A 25 0.19 5.52 9.65
CA LEU A 25 1.14 5.13 10.68
C LEU A 25 2.58 5.49 10.26
N GLY A 26 3.41 5.78 11.24
CA GLY A 26 4.82 6.10 11.00
C GLY A 26 5.71 4.88 10.82
N SER A 27 6.97 5.14 10.50
CA SER A 27 8.03 4.17 10.25
C SER A 27 7.84 3.30 9.01
N CYS A 28 8.94 2.93 8.38
CA CYS A 28 8.98 1.99 7.28
C CYS A 28 10.34 1.29 7.27
N ASN A 29 10.38 0.03 6.86
CA ASN A 29 11.61 -0.71 6.64
C ASN A 29 12.18 -0.53 5.22
N PHE A 30 11.47 0.19 4.34
CA PHE A 30 11.96 0.60 3.02
C PHE A 30 12.34 2.08 3.01
N ARG A 31 13.15 2.48 2.03
CA ARG A 31 13.60 3.85 1.77
C ARG A 31 13.45 4.19 0.29
N CYS A 32 12.28 3.84 -0.28
CA CYS A 32 11.99 4.08 -1.70
C CYS A 32 12.26 5.54 -2.04
N PRO A 33 13.13 5.84 -3.00
CA PRO A 33 13.59 7.22 -3.21
C PRO A 33 12.49 8.17 -3.67
N PHE A 34 11.42 7.65 -4.27
CA PHE A 34 10.24 8.40 -4.71
C PHE A 34 9.06 8.36 -3.70
N CYS A 35 9.32 8.00 -2.44
CA CYS A 35 8.28 7.89 -1.43
C CYS A 35 7.69 9.26 -1.08
N HIS A 36 6.36 9.44 -1.25
CA HIS A 36 5.65 10.65 -0.89
C HIS A 36 5.47 10.86 0.62
N ASN A 37 5.62 9.81 1.41
CA ASN A 37 5.52 9.85 2.86
C ASN A 37 6.91 9.99 3.51
N ALA A 38 7.80 10.84 2.95
CA ALA A 38 9.19 10.95 3.38
C ALA A 38 9.32 11.24 4.88
N GLY A 39 8.54 12.15 5.44
CA GLY A 39 8.54 12.47 6.87
C GLY A 39 8.22 11.25 7.73
N LEU A 40 7.14 10.51 7.40
CA LEU A 40 6.73 9.29 8.11
C LEU A 40 7.78 8.18 8.05
N VAL A 41 8.63 8.18 7.02
CA VAL A 41 9.63 7.13 6.77
C VAL A 41 10.98 7.48 7.38
N LEU A 42 11.42 8.74 7.26
CA LEU A 42 12.78 9.16 7.64
C LEU A 42 12.87 9.66 9.08
N ALA A 43 11.84 10.36 9.54
CA ALA A 43 11.82 10.99 10.85
C ALA A 43 10.41 11.00 11.47
N PRO A 44 9.78 9.81 11.66
CA PRO A 44 8.41 9.72 12.16
C PRO A 44 8.25 10.39 13.54
N GLU A 45 9.31 10.43 14.34
CA GLU A 45 9.32 11.10 15.65
C GLU A 45 9.19 12.64 15.58
N SER A 46 9.47 13.21 14.40
CA SER A 46 9.32 14.66 14.15
C SER A 46 7.92 15.02 13.62
N GLU A 47 7.14 14.01 13.21
CA GLU A 47 5.78 14.21 12.73
C GLU A 47 4.78 14.27 13.89
N PRO A 48 3.73 15.10 13.79
CA PRO A 48 2.70 15.17 14.82
C PRO A 48 2.07 13.81 15.12
N LEU A 49 1.77 13.55 16.38
CA LEU A 49 0.99 12.39 16.82
C LEU A 49 -0.48 12.76 17.00
N ILE A 50 -1.36 11.90 16.53
CA ILE A 50 -2.80 12.00 16.71
C ILE A 50 -3.22 10.90 17.69
N GLU A 51 -3.93 11.26 18.74
CA GLU A 51 -4.43 10.30 19.71
C GLU A 51 -5.46 9.36 19.05
N THR A 52 -5.32 8.06 19.31
CA THR A 52 -6.24 7.04 18.76
C THR A 52 -7.71 7.38 19.05
N GLU A 53 -8.00 7.88 20.26
CA GLU A 53 -9.37 8.24 20.66
C GLU A 53 -9.94 9.40 19.82
N GLU A 54 -9.12 10.34 19.37
CA GLU A 54 -9.57 11.42 18.47
C GLU A 54 -10.03 10.86 17.12
N VAL A 55 -9.26 9.91 16.57
CA VAL A 55 -9.62 9.21 15.33
C VAL A 55 -10.91 8.43 15.51
N LEU A 56 -11.02 7.62 16.56
CA LEU A 56 -12.20 6.82 16.86
C LEU A 56 -13.45 7.68 17.08
N LYS A 57 -13.31 8.82 17.73
CA LYS A 57 -14.40 9.81 17.91
C LYS A 57 -14.93 10.32 16.58
N VAL A 58 -14.05 10.57 15.60
CA VAL A 58 -14.48 10.98 14.25
C VAL A 58 -15.16 9.82 13.53
N LEU A 59 -14.61 8.62 13.62
CA LEU A 59 -15.21 7.43 13.01
C LEU A 59 -16.60 7.15 13.56
N ARG A 60 -16.79 7.22 14.90
CA ARG A 60 -18.13 7.09 15.52
C ARG A 60 -19.15 8.11 14.97
N LYS A 61 -18.74 9.37 14.84
CA LYS A 61 -19.60 10.45 14.31
C LYS A 61 -19.94 10.27 12.83
N ARG A 62 -19.12 9.54 12.09
CA ARG A 62 -19.30 9.31 10.65
C ARG A 62 -19.87 7.93 10.32
N LYS A 63 -20.38 7.22 11.32
CA LYS A 63 -21.08 5.95 11.12
C LYS A 63 -22.31 6.17 10.23
N GLY A 64 -22.45 5.33 9.18
CA GLY A 64 -23.50 5.47 8.17
C GLY A 64 -23.19 6.49 7.06
N ILE A 65 -22.03 7.20 7.13
CA ILE A 65 -21.52 8.04 6.05
C ILE A 65 -20.31 7.34 5.40
N LEU A 66 -19.36 6.89 6.23
CA LEU A 66 -18.19 6.15 5.75
C LEU A 66 -18.52 4.67 5.60
N ASP A 67 -18.00 4.06 4.53
CA ASP A 67 -18.16 2.63 4.19
C ASP A 67 -16.95 1.79 4.62
N GLY A 68 -15.85 2.41 5.05
CA GLY A 68 -14.65 1.70 5.45
C GLY A 68 -13.52 2.59 5.96
N VAL A 69 -12.45 1.95 6.41
CA VAL A 69 -11.23 2.60 6.87
C VAL A 69 -10.03 1.97 6.18
N CYS A 70 -9.14 2.80 5.61
CA CYS A 70 -7.84 2.38 5.12
C CYS A 70 -6.77 2.67 6.16
N VAL A 71 -5.90 1.71 6.44
CA VAL A 71 -4.71 1.89 7.29
C VAL A 71 -3.47 1.75 6.42
N THR A 72 -2.67 2.80 6.39
CA THR A 72 -1.51 2.98 5.51
C THR A 72 -0.41 3.79 6.23
N GLY A 73 0.49 4.45 5.51
CA GLY A 73 1.49 5.37 6.05
C GLY A 73 2.89 5.06 5.54
N GLY A 74 3.80 4.70 6.43
CA GLY A 74 5.08 4.06 6.09
C GLY A 74 4.85 2.57 5.79
N GLU A 75 5.11 1.70 6.77
CA GLU A 75 4.69 0.29 6.75
C GLU A 75 3.90 -0.03 8.01
N PRO A 76 2.56 -0.11 7.93
CA PRO A 76 1.71 -0.30 9.10
C PRO A 76 2.01 -1.54 9.92
N THR A 77 2.46 -2.61 9.29
CA THR A 77 2.76 -3.88 9.97
C THR A 77 3.96 -3.80 10.92
N LEU A 78 4.72 -2.71 10.90
CA LEU A 78 5.80 -2.46 11.86
C LEU A 78 5.29 -1.89 13.20
N ASP A 79 4.10 -1.30 13.21
CA ASP A 79 3.55 -0.69 14.42
C ASP A 79 2.99 -1.75 15.37
N LEU A 80 3.53 -1.80 16.58
CA LEU A 80 3.12 -2.78 17.61
C LEU A 80 1.67 -2.57 18.09
N GLY A 81 1.10 -1.40 17.88
CA GLY A 81 -0.29 -1.09 18.22
C GLY A 81 -1.29 -1.38 17.11
N LEU A 82 -0.84 -1.84 15.93
CA LEU A 82 -1.69 -2.05 14.76
C LEU A 82 -2.88 -2.96 15.09
N THR A 83 -2.65 -4.14 15.64
CA THR A 83 -3.72 -5.11 15.95
C THR A 83 -4.81 -4.51 16.83
N GLY A 84 -4.42 -3.76 17.88
CA GLY A 84 -5.36 -3.09 18.77
C GLY A 84 -6.15 -1.97 18.08
N LEU A 85 -5.51 -1.22 17.18
CA LEU A 85 -6.18 -0.19 16.38
C LEU A 85 -7.22 -0.82 15.45
N LEU A 86 -6.86 -1.89 14.73
CA LEU A 86 -7.75 -2.58 13.81
C LEU A 86 -8.97 -3.17 14.57
N ALA A 87 -8.74 -3.79 15.73
CA ALA A 87 -9.83 -4.31 16.56
C ALA A 87 -10.84 -3.22 16.94
N GLN A 88 -10.36 -2.05 17.41
CA GLN A 88 -11.22 -0.92 17.74
C GLN A 88 -12.02 -0.39 16.53
N ILE A 89 -11.41 -0.36 15.34
CA ILE A 89 -12.09 0.02 14.09
C ILE A 89 -13.17 -1.00 13.74
N LYS A 90 -12.87 -2.29 13.87
CA LYS A 90 -13.82 -3.39 13.61
C LYS A 90 -14.98 -3.39 14.61
N GLU A 91 -14.75 -3.07 15.89
CA GLU A 91 -15.80 -2.88 16.90
C GLU A 91 -16.79 -1.76 16.53
N LEU A 92 -16.32 -0.73 15.83
CA LEU A 92 -17.19 0.29 15.26
C LEU A 92 -17.96 -0.20 14.02
N GLY A 93 -17.69 -1.43 13.56
CA GLY A 93 -18.34 -2.08 12.42
C GLY A 93 -17.87 -1.56 11.06
N TYR A 94 -16.65 -1.06 10.95
CA TYR A 94 -16.05 -0.69 9.66
C TYR A 94 -15.28 -1.85 9.04
N PRO A 95 -15.44 -2.10 7.73
CA PRO A 95 -14.47 -2.86 6.97
C PRO A 95 -13.12 -2.13 6.94
N VAL A 96 -12.04 -2.92 7.03
CA VAL A 96 -10.67 -2.42 7.06
C VAL A 96 -9.89 -2.83 5.82
N LYS A 97 -9.28 -1.86 5.15
CA LYS A 97 -8.23 -2.07 4.15
C LYS A 97 -6.87 -1.80 4.77
N LEU A 98 -5.96 -2.73 4.57
CA LEU A 98 -4.56 -2.61 4.98
C LEU A 98 -3.67 -2.44 3.74
N ASP A 99 -2.89 -1.36 3.72
CA ASP A 99 -1.81 -1.18 2.74
C ASP A 99 -0.52 -1.71 3.35
N THR A 100 0.25 -2.49 2.59
CA THR A 100 1.50 -3.08 3.08
C THR A 100 2.52 -3.29 1.97
N ASN A 101 3.79 -3.27 2.31
CA ASN A 101 4.89 -3.65 1.43
C ASN A 101 5.16 -5.18 1.41
N GLY A 102 4.39 -5.96 2.16
CA GLY A 102 4.41 -7.41 2.15
C GLY A 102 5.55 -8.08 2.92
N THR A 103 6.36 -7.34 3.68
CA THR A 103 7.52 -7.91 4.38
C THR A 103 7.17 -8.70 5.65
N ARG A 104 5.90 -8.66 6.10
CA ARG A 104 5.43 -9.38 7.31
C ARG A 104 4.24 -10.29 7.03
N PRO A 105 4.39 -11.32 6.18
CA PRO A 105 3.28 -12.18 5.76
C PRO A 105 2.60 -12.92 6.92
N ALA A 106 3.34 -13.33 7.96
CA ALA A 106 2.77 -14.00 9.11
C ALA A 106 1.77 -13.11 9.86
N LEU A 107 2.16 -11.86 10.16
CA LEU A 107 1.27 -10.91 10.83
C LEU A 107 0.03 -10.59 9.98
N VAL A 108 0.19 -10.36 8.68
CA VAL A 108 -0.97 -10.08 7.82
C VAL A 108 -1.92 -11.27 7.79
N ARG A 109 -1.41 -12.51 7.74
CA ARG A 109 -2.23 -13.71 7.85
C ARG A 109 -3.00 -13.74 9.16
N GLU A 110 -2.33 -13.53 10.30
CA GLU A 110 -2.98 -13.48 11.63
C GLU A 110 -4.10 -12.44 11.67
N LEU A 111 -3.87 -11.24 11.11
CA LEU A 111 -4.87 -10.18 11.06
C LEU A 111 -6.09 -10.55 10.19
N VAL A 112 -5.87 -11.22 9.06
CA VAL A 112 -6.93 -11.70 8.18
C VAL A 112 -7.71 -12.83 8.84
N ASP A 113 -7.01 -13.82 9.42
CA ASP A 113 -7.62 -14.98 10.09
C ASP A 113 -8.46 -14.54 11.31
N ALA A 114 -8.04 -13.46 11.99
CA ALA A 114 -8.79 -12.84 13.08
C ALA A 114 -9.98 -11.94 12.60
N GLY A 115 -10.20 -11.81 11.29
CA GLY A 115 -11.26 -10.96 10.73
C GLY A 115 -11.04 -9.46 10.92
N LEU A 116 -9.79 -9.03 11.19
CA LEU A 116 -9.42 -7.64 11.43
C LEU A 116 -9.12 -6.88 10.13
N VAL A 117 -8.87 -7.59 9.02
CA VAL A 117 -8.58 -7.01 7.69
C VAL A 117 -9.50 -7.67 6.67
N ASP A 118 -10.21 -6.84 5.90
CA ASP A 118 -11.17 -7.27 4.88
C ASP A 118 -10.61 -7.09 3.46
N TYR A 119 -9.55 -6.30 3.30
CA TYR A 119 -8.92 -6.02 2.01
C TYR A 119 -7.43 -5.72 2.20
N VAL A 120 -6.58 -6.27 1.36
CA VAL A 120 -5.13 -6.00 1.39
C VAL A 120 -4.69 -5.37 0.06
N ALA A 121 -4.05 -4.20 0.13
CA ALA A 121 -3.33 -3.63 -1.00
C ALA A 121 -1.83 -3.81 -0.77
N MET A 122 -1.20 -4.65 -1.58
CA MET A 122 0.23 -4.90 -1.47
C MET A 122 1.02 -4.15 -2.53
N ASP A 123 2.00 -3.38 -2.07
CA ASP A 123 2.92 -2.68 -2.95
C ASP A 123 4.01 -3.62 -3.47
N ILE A 124 4.05 -3.81 -4.77
CA ILE A 124 5.17 -4.44 -5.50
C ILE A 124 6.07 -3.31 -5.97
N LYS A 125 7.31 -3.26 -5.50
CA LYS A 125 8.19 -2.11 -5.78
C LYS A 125 8.81 -2.18 -7.17
N ASN A 126 9.23 -3.37 -7.62
CA ASN A 126 9.76 -3.60 -8.97
C ASN A 126 9.81 -5.11 -9.27
N SER A 127 10.43 -5.51 -10.38
CA SER A 127 10.89 -6.88 -10.60
C SER A 127 11.77 -7.36 -9.44
N GLN A 128 11.83 -8.66 -9.20
CA GLN A 128 12.65 -9.21 -8.10
C GLN A 128 14.13 -8.80 -8.22
N GLU A 129 14.64 -8.70 -9.44
CA GLU A 129 16.03 -8.29 -9.72
C GLU A 129 16.32 -6.85 -9.29
N LYS A 130 15.40 -5.91 -9.55
CA LYS A 130 15.56 -4.48 -9.21
C LYS A 130 14.86 -4.07 -7.92
N TYR A 131 14.37 -5.03 -7.15
CA TYR A 131 13.59 -4.74 -5.95
C TYR A 131 14.40 -3.94 -4.91
N ALA A 132 15.67 -4.32 -4.70
CA ALA A 132 16.58 -3.67 -3.76
C ALA A 132 16.79 -2.19 -4.08
N GLU A 133 17.06 -1.88 -5.35
CA GLU A 133 17.25 -0.52 -5.84
C GLU A 133 15.98 0.33 -5.63
N THR A 134 14.84 -0.21 -6.02
CA THR A 134 13.56 0.53 -5.97
C THR A 134 13.02 0.68 -4.56
N ALA A 135 13.21 -0.33 -3.71
CA ALA A 135 12.86 -0.27 -2.28
C ALA A 135 13.86 0.57 -1.46
N GLY A 136 15.00 0.94 -2.03
CA GLY A 136 16.05 1.74 -1.38
C GLY A 136 16.73 1.02 -0.21
N ILE A 137 16.86 -0.30 -0.28
CA ILE A 137 17.52 -1.13 0.75
C ILE A 137 18.43 -2.18 0.10
N ARG A 138 19.52 -2.55 0.77
CA ARG A 138 20.50 -3.47 0.19
C ARG A 138 20.01 -4.91 0.05
N HIS A 139 19.28 -5.40 1.03
CA HIS A 139 18.87 -6.80 1.14
C HIS A 139 17.36 -6.89 1.47
N PRO A 140 16.48 -6.75 0.46
CA PRO A 140 15.06 -6.97 0.67
C PRO A 140 14.80 -8.47 0.97
N ASP A 141 13.92 -8.73 1.92
CA ASP A 141 13.45 -10.09 2.19
C ASP A 141 12.44 -10.52 1.10
N LEU A 142 12.98 -10.87 -0.08
CA LEU A 142 12.18 -11.31 -1.23
C LEU A 142 11.42 -12.61 -0.94
N GLU A 143 11.91 -13.45 -0.04
CA GLU A 143 11.22 -14.68 0.35
C GLU A 143 9.92 -14.35 1.08
N SER A 144 9.94 -13.45 2.07
CA SER A 144 8.74 -12.99 2.77
C SER A 144 7.77 -12.28 1.82
N ILE A 145 8.28 -11.42 0.93
CA ILE A 145 7.47 -10.73 -0.08
C ILE A 145 6.80 -11.73 -1.02
N THR A 146 7.54 -12.75 -1.49
CA THR A 146 6.98 -13.80 -2.37
C THR A 146 5.95 -14.64 -1.63
N ARG A 147 6.20 -15.01 -0.36
CA ARG A 147 5.20 -15.70 0.47
C ARG A 147 3.92 -14.88 0.63
N MET A 148 4.04 -13.56 0.77
CA MET A 148 2.88 -12.68 0.84
C MET A 148 2.12 -12.64 -0.49
N VAL A 149 2.82 -12.58 -1.62
CA VAL A 149 2.19 -12.66 -2.96
C VAL A 149 1.39 -13.95 -3.09
N GLU A 150 1.98 -15.11 -2.78
CA GLU A 150 1.29 -16.39 -2.91
C GLU A 150 0.11 -16.52 -1.93
N TYR A 151 0.24 -16.00 -0.70
CA TYR A 151 -0.86 -15.95 0.25
C TYR A 151 -2.05 -15.15 -0.29
N LEU A 152 -1.82 -13.97 -0.84
CA LEU A 152 -2.89 -13.15 -1.42
C LEU A 152 -3.52 -13.81 -2.65
N LYS A 153 -2.70 -14.41 -3.52
CA LYS A 153 -3.18 -15.13 -4.71
C LYS A 153 -4.09 -16.30 -4.37
N SER A 154 -3.96 -16.89 -3.18
CA SER A 154 -4.88 -17.96 -2.72
C SER A 154 -6.32 -17.48 -2.53
N GLY A 155 -6.54 -16.16 -2.46
CA GLY A 155 -7.88 -15.56 -2.44
C GLY A 155 -8.61 -15.67 -1.12
N VAL A 156 -7.89 -15.85 -0.01
CA VAL A 156 -8.46 -15.90 1.36
C VAL A 156 -9.00 -14.54 1.82
N VAL A 157 -8.56 -13.46 1.21
CA VAL A 157 -9.01 -12.10 1.46
C VAL A 157 -9.07 -11.36 0.12
N ASP A 158 -9.91 -10.34 0.01
CA ASP A 158 -9.90 -9.46 -1.16
C ASP A 158 -8.59 -8.67 -1.20
N TYR A 159 -8.02 -8.54 -2.39
CA TYR A 159 -6.72 -7.89 -2.53
C TYR A 159 -6.51 -7.19 -3.87
N GLU A 160 -5.49 -6.35 -3.88
CA GLU A 160 -4.86 -5.80 -5.08
C GLU A 160 -3.34 -5.80 -4.93
N PHE A 161 -2.62 -5.99 -6.04
CA PHE A 161 -1.23 -5.58 -6.15
C PHE A 161 -1.15 -4.21 -6.83
N ARG A 162 -0.15 -3.41 -6.47
CA ARG A 162 0.05 -2.10 -7.09
C ARG A 162 1.53 -1.75 -7.17
N THR A 163 1.89 -0.99 -8.18
CA THR A 163 3.24 -0.43 -8.33
C THR A 163 3.14 1.04 -8.69
N THR A 164 3.79 1.90 -7.90
CA THR A 164 4.04 3.28 -8.32
C THR A 164 5.22 3.28 -9.28
N VAL A 165 4.98 3.67 -10.53
CA VAL A 165 5.99 3.62 -11.60
C VAL A 165 6.62 4.97 -11.84
N VAL A 166 7.97 4.98 -11.94
CA VAL A 166 8.79 6.13 -12.30
C VAL A 166 9.71 5.77 -13.46
N LYS A 167 10.00 6.70 -14.35
CA LYS A 167 10.75 6.43 -15.60
C LYS A 167 12.17 5.92 -15.36
N GLU A 168 12.80 6.35 -14.29
CA GLU A 168 14.21 6.05 -14.01
C GLU A 168 14.41 4.61 -13.53
N LEU A 169 13.43 4.04 -12.81
CA LEU A 169 13.54 2.73 -12.16
C LEU A 169 12.71 1.63 -12.84
N HIS A 170 11.64 1.98 -13.54
CA HIS A 170 10.74 0.99 -14.14
C HIS A 170 10.82 1.06 -15.67
N LYS A 171 11.37 0.05 -16.28
CA LYS A 171 11.42 -0.10 -17.73
C LYS A 171 10.45 -1.19 -18.18
N ARG A 172 10.31 -1.34 -19.49
CA ARG A 172 9.44 -2.35 -20.10
C ARG A 172 9.75 -3.76 -19.58
N GLU A 173 11.04 -4.09 -19.50
CA GLU A 173 11.52 -5.41 -19.05
C GLU A 173 11.12 -5.69 -17.61
N ASP A 174 11.13 -4.65 -16.76
CA ASP A 174 10.71 -4.75 -15.36
C ASP A 174 9.22 -5.03 -15.25
N ILE A 175 8.41 -4.36 -16.09
CA ILE A 175 6.96 -4.57 -16.13
C ILE A 175 6.63 -5.97 -16.65
N GLU A 176 7.35 -6.47 -17.66
CA GLU A 176 7.22 -7.84 -18.14
C GLU A 176 7.56 -8.85 -17.02
N ALA A 177 8.66 -8.64 -16.29
CA ALA A 177 9.06 -9.49 -15.16
C ALA A 177 8.05 -9.46 -14.00
N ILE A 178 7.51 -8.28 -13.65
CA ILE A 178 6.43 -8.14 -12.65
C ILE A 178 5.20 -8.94 -13.10
N GLY A 179 4.79 -8.80 -14.38
CA GLY A 179 3.65 -9.52 -14.93
C GLY A 179 3.81 -11.03 -14.87
N GLN A 180 5.01 -11.55 -15.11
CA GLN A 180 5.37 -12.96 -14.98
C GLN A 180 5.27 -13.43 -13.51
N TRP A 181 5.91 -12.69 -12.60
CA TRP A 181 5.91 -13.01 -11.16
C TRP A 181 4.50 -13.03 -10.58
N LEU A 182 3.67 -12.07 -10.96
CA LEU A 182 2.30 -11.93 -10.47
C LEU A 182 1.26 -12.67 -11.33
N SER A 183 1.68 -13.52 -12.26
CA SER A 183 0.78 -14.26 -13.13
C SER A 183 -0.30 -15.01 -12.34
N GLY A 184 -1.55 -14.92 -12.79
CA GLY A 184 -2.72 -15.50 -12.12
C GLY A 184 -3.30 -14.64 -10.99
N SER A 185 -2.73 -13.47 -10.69
CA SER A 185 -3.34 -12.49 -9.77
C SER A 185 -4.65 -11.97 -10.35
N ARG A 186 -5.61 -11.63 -9.47
CA ARG A 186 -6.91 -11.12 -9.89
C ARG A 186 -6.85 -9.67 -10.37
N ARG A 187 -6.12 -8.81 -9.63
CA ARG A 187 -6.19 -7.36 -9.78
C ARG A 187 -4.83 -6.70 -9.56
N TYR A 188 -4.46 -5.79 -10.44
CA TYR A 188 -3.22 -5.03 -10.37
C TYR A 188 -3.44 -3.57 -10.76
N PHE A 189 -2.77 -2.64 -10.06
CA PHE A 189 -2.83 -1.22 -10.34
C PHE A 189 -1.45 -0.65 -10.66
N LEU A 190 -1.35 -0.05 -11.85
CA LEU A 190 -0.26 0.86 -12.20
C LEU A 190 -0.59 2.24 -11.65
N GLN A 191 0.18 2.71 -10.68
CA GLN A 191 0.05 4.06 -10.14
C GLN A 191 1.08 4.95 -10.80
N ASN A 192 0.61 6.00 -11.52
CA ASN A 192 1.54 6.98 -12.04
C ASN A 192 2.14 7.78 -10.89
N TYR A 193 3.46 7.96 -10.93
CA TYR A 193 4.14 8.82 -9.99
C TYR A 193 3.66 10.26 -10.16
N LYS A 194 3.41 10.94 -9.07
CA LYS A 194 3.12 12.37 -9.05
C LYS A 194 4.37 13.09 -8.57
N GLU A 195 4.94 13.94 -9.43
CA GLU A 195 6.13 14.72 -9.09
C GLU A 195 5.86 15.61 -7.86
N SER A 196 6.78 15.60 -6.92
CA SER A 196 6.68 16.36 -5.67
C SER A 196 8.06 16.60 -5.09
N GLU A 197 8.27 17.78 -4.53
CA GLU A 197 9.48 18.10 -3.77
C GLU A 197 9.50 17.44 -2.39
N GLN A 198 8.37 16.90 -1.92
CA GLN A 198 8.22 16.27 -0.61
C GLN A 198 8.62 14.80 -0.58
N VAL A 199 9.18 14.27 -1.68
CA VAL A 199 9.70 12.90 -1.74
C VAL A 199 11.14 12.83 -1.23
N ILE A 200 11.60 11.62 -0.91
CA ILE A 200 12.97 11.41 -0.39
C ILE A 200 14.04 11.93 -1.37
N ARG A 201 13.84 11.71 -2.69
CA ARG A 201 14.73 12.20 -3.75
C ARG A 201 13.90 12.73 -4.92
N PRO A 202 13.79 14.05 -5.10
CA PRO A 202 12.92 14.68 -6.11
C PRO A 202 13.58 14.71 -7.51
N VAL A 203 14.01 13.54 -8.01
CA VAL A 203 14.72 13.39 -9.30
C VAL A 203 13.97 12.47 -10.27
N PHE A 204 12.80 12.00 -9.88
CA PHE A 204 12.02 11.03 -10.65
C PHE A 204 10.94 11.71 -11.46
N THR A 205 10.62 11.13 -12.62
CA THR A 205 9.62 11.65 -13.54
C THR A 205 8.49 10.65 -13.79
N SER A 206 7.30 11.18 -14.00
CA SER A 206 6.10 10.42 -14.32
C SER A 206 6.07 9.91 -15.75
N TYR A 207 5.34 8.85 -16.00
CA TYR A 207 5.04 8.35 -17.34
C TYR A 207 3.88 9.11 -17.97
N SER A 208 3.86 9.19 -19.31
CA SER A 208 2.68 9.65 -20.04
C SER A 208 1.56 8.61 -19.99
N ARG A 209 0.31 9.04 -20.23
CA ARG A 209 -0.84 8.15 -20.34
C ARG A 209 -0.59 7.01 -21.34
N GLU A 210 -0.10 7.33 -22.53
CA GLU A 210 0.18 6.36 -23.59
C GLU A 210 1.20 5.29 -23.15
N GLN A 211 2.26 5.71 -22.45
CA GLN A 211 3.27 4.79 -21.96
C GLN A 211 2.71 3.85 -20.88
N LEU A 212 1.83 4.36 -20.01
CA LEU A 212 1.15 3.54 -18.99
C LEU A 212 0.15 2.56 -19.63
N GLU A 213 -0.57 2.98 -20.67
CA GLU A 213 -1.46 2.11 -21.42
C GLU A 213 -0.68 0.97 -22.11
N ASN A 214 0.52 1.24 -22.61
CA ASN A 214 1.42 0.20 -23.13
C ASN A 214 1.83 -0.79 -22.02
N PHE A 215 2.19 -0.32 -20.83
CA PHE A 215 2.49 -1.19 -19.68
C PHE A 215 1.26 -2.00 -19.25
N GLN A 216 0.08 -1.39 -19.25
CA GLN A 216 -1.16 -2.08 -18.94
C GLN A 216 -1.42 -3.24 -19.92
N GLN A 217 -1.17 -3.05 -21.22
CA GLN A 217 -1.31 -4.11 -22.21
C GLN A 217 -0.33 -5.27 -21.99
N ILE A 218 0.90 -4.96 -21.56
CA ILE A 218 1.90 -5.99 -21.22
C ILE A 218 1.39 -6.84 -20.05
N LEU A 219 0.96 -6.19 -18.96
CA LEU A 219 0.50 -6.86 -17.75
C LEU A 219 -0.79 -7.67 -17.96
N ARG A 220 -1.69 -7.20 -18.83
CA ARG A 220 -2.94 -7.91 -19.18
C ARG A 220 -2.73 -9.25 -19.86
N LYS A 221 -1.52 -9.56 -20.31
CA LYS A 221 -1.20 -10.90 -20.83
C LYS A 221 -1.19 -11.98 -19.75
N THR A 222 -0.98 -11.60 -18.50
CA THR A 222 -0.83 -12.52 -17.36
C THR A 222 -1.77 -12.21 -16.19
N ILE A 223 -2.33 -11.00 -16.15
CA ILE A 223 -3.21 -10.52 -15.06
C ILE A 223 -4.50 -9.98 -15.68
N PRO A 224 -5.69 -10.54 -15.35
CA PRO A 224 -6.94 -10.22 -16.07
C PRO A 224 -7.43 -8.78 -15.81
N GLN A 225 -7.24 -8.24 -14.62
CA GLN A 225 -7.67 -6.88 -14.26
C GLN A 225 -6.47 -6.00 -13.97
N VAL A 226 -6.12 -5.15 -14.92
CA VAL A 226 -5.06 -4.15 -14.77
C VAL A 226 -5.65 -2.78 -15.05
N GLU A 227 -5.54 -1.89 -14.07
CA GLU A 227 -6.03 -0.52 -14.13
C GLU A 227 -4.90 0.49 -13.89
N ILE A 228 -5.09 1.73 -14.37
CA ILE A 228 -4.14 2.82 -14.19
C ILE A 228 -4.76 3.83 -13.23
N ARG A 229 -3.97 4.29 -12.25
CA ARG A 229 -4.33 5.36 -11.31
C ARG A 229 -3.38 6.55 -11.45
N GLY A 230 -3.85 7.75 -11.14
CA GLY A 230 -3.01 8.96 -11.11
C GLY A 230 -2.75 9.60 -12.49
N ILE A 231 -3.68 9.45 -13.43
CA ILE A 231 -3.60 10.08 -14.78
C ILE A 231 -4.74 11.07 -14.98
#